data_7572b6a61aed648e2b23a6e58fb87510
#
_entry.id   7572b6a61aed648e2b23a6e58fb87510
#
_cell.length_a   1.000
_cell.length_b   1.000
_cell.length_c   1.000
_cell.angle_alpha   90.00
_cell.angle_beta   90.00
_cell.angle_gamma   90.00
#
_symmetry.space_group_name_H-M   'P 1'
#
loop_
_entity.id
_entity.type
_entity.pdbx_description
1 polymer ?
#
loop_
_entity_poly.entity_id
_entity_poly.type
_entity_poly.pdbx_seq_one_letter_code
_entity_poly.pdbx_strand_id
1 'polypeptide(L)'
;IHAKVANLRSVEWESFSPNFFFIFAPQTMDENAGSYLGSFYVPESDQAKLVSIIQQFSNTVFIDVSLILDEIKRIVTVLVQIVTILAVLVSISGILVLIACLNLLMDERKREVALLRSFGGSKQKLRTMLSLEIGFIGFMAGVVSCLFAEAISAVACYRMGLAIQPHWEIWLILPLFMTLLCALIGRYRLSYLSDIPPLQSLREINQS
;
A
#
# COMPACT_ATOMS: atom_id res chain seq x y z
N ILE A 1 6.57 -42.24 -32.70
CA ILE A 1 6.58 -41.03 -33.57
C ILE A 1 8.03 -40.54 -33.62
N HIS A 2 8.62 -40.44 -34.79
CA HIS A 2 9.91 -39.84 -34.98
C HIS A 2 9.69 -38.39 -35.44
N ALA A 3 10.06 -37.41 -34.63
CA ALA A 3 9.92 -36.00 -34.94
C ALA A 3 11.25 -35.26 -34.81
N LYS A 4 11.51 -34.31 -35.69
CA LYS A 4 12.67 -33.43 -35.63
C LYS A 4 12.31 -32.15 -34.90
N VAL A 5 13.09 -31.77 -33.89
CA VAL A 5 12.90 -30.51 -33.18
C VAL A 5 13.15 -29.35 -34.14
N ALA A 6 12.12 -28.57 -34.43
CA ALA A 6 12.22 -27.41 -35.32
C ALA A 6 12.55 -26.12 -34.58
N ASN A 7 12.05 -25.97 -33.34
CA ASN A 7 12.28 -24.77 -32.54
C ASN A 7 12.14 -25.09 -31.04
N LEU A 8 12.76 -24.26 -30.20
CA LEU A 8 12.61 -24.27 -28.75
C LEU A 8 11.99 -22.95 -28.33
N ARG A 9 10.97 -23.01 -27.45
CA ARG A 9 10.32 -21.84 -26.89
C ARG A 9 10.55 -21.77 -25.38
N SER A 10 10.63 -20.57 -24.87
CA SER A 10 10.52 -20.32 -23.43
C SER A 10 9.05 -20.37 -23.01
N VAL A 11 8.75 -21.05 -21.92
CA VAL A 11 7.40 -21.20 -21.39
C VAL A 11 7.33 -20.47 -20.07
N GLU A 12 6.41 -19.53 -19.95
CA GLU A 12 6.11 -18.85 -18.71
C GLU A 12 5.07 -19.65 -17.94
N TRP A 13 5.51 -20.44 -16.97
CA TRP A 13 4.64 -21.30 -16.17
C TRP A 13 3.68 -20.53 -15.26
N GLU A 14 4.01 -19.26 -14.97
CA GLU A 14 3.20 -18.38 -14.13
C GLU A 14 2.06 -17.71 -14.90
N SER A 15 2.03 -17.85 -16.23
CA SER A 15 0.92 -17.37 -17.05
C SER A 15 -0.24 -18.36 -17.01
N PHE A 16 -1.47 -17.87 -16.83
CA PHE A 16 -2.69 -18.69 -16.92
C PHE A 16 -3.00 -19.17 -18.34
N SER A 17 -2.05 -19.05 -19.26
CA SER A 17 -2.17 -19.55 -20.63
C SER A 17 -1.93 -21.04 -20.69
N PRO A 18 -2.67 -21.81 -21.52
CA PRO A 18 -2.40 -23.22 -21.72
C PRO A 18 -0.99 -23.44 -22.23
N ASN A 19 -0.16 -24.08 -21.42
CA ASN A 19 1.23 -24.37 -21.75
C ASN A 19 1.37 -25.87 -22.03
N PHE A 20 1.92 -26.18 -23.19
CA PHE A 20 2.20 -27.55 -23.60
C PHE A 20 3.70 -27.77 -23.75
N PHE A 21 4.20 -28.93 -23.33
CA PHE A 21 5.62 -29.30 -23.46
C PHE A 21 6.02 -29.48 -24.93
N PHE A 22 5.13 -30.02 -25.74
CA PHE A 22 5.36 -30.29 -27.15
C PHE A 22 4.24 -29.71 -27.99
N ILE A 23 4.60 -29.06 -29.09
CA ILE A 23 3.68 -28.58 -30.11
C ILE A 23 4.09 -29.24 -31.43
N PHE A 24 3.18 -29.99 -32.00
CA PHE A 24 3.37 -30.65 -33.28
C PHE A 24 2.74 -29.84 -34.41
N ALA A 25 3.29 -30.00 -35.62
CA ALA A 25 2.67 -29.40 -36.78
C ALA A 25 1.28 -30.00 -37.03
N PRO A 26 0.32 -29.25 -37.60
CA PRO A 26 -0.97 -29.81 -38.03
C PRO A 26 -0.76 -31.05 -38.89
N GLN A 27 -1.62 -32.04 -38.74
CA GLN A 27 -1.60 -33.33 -39.48
C GLN A 27 -0.46 -34.31 -39.08
N THR A 28 0.33 -34.01 -38.05
CA THR A 28 1.35 -34.94 -37.58
C THR A 28 0.78 -36.09 -36.74
N MET A 29 -0.40 -35.88 -36.18
CA MET A 29 -1.15 -36.85 -35.39
C MET A 29 -2.49 -37.12 -36.02
N ASP A 30 -3.06 -38.32 -35.79
CA ASP A 30 -4.41 -38.67 -36.20
C ASP A 30 -5.40 -37.73 -35.50
N GLU A 31 -6.31 -37.13 -36.25
CA GLU A 31 -7.31 -36.18 -35.74
C GLU A 31 -8.19 -36.81 -34.65
N ASN A 32 -8.37 -38.09 -34.64
CA ASN A 32 -9.15 -38.84 -33.66
C ASN A 32 -8.37 -39.20 -32.38
N ALA A 33 -7.06 -38.96 -32.36
CA ALA A 33 -6.21 -39.32 -31.21
C ALA A 33 -6.03 -38.18 -30.17
N GLY A 34 -6.71 -37.08 -30.37
CA GLY A 34 -6.57 -35.86 -29.54
C GLY A 34 -7.87 -35.47 -28.82
N SER A 35 -7.73 -34.59 -27.86
CA SER A 35 -8.84 -33.90 -27.21
C SER A 35 -8.76 -32.40 -27.56
N TYR A 36 -9.90 -31.78 -27.77
CA TYR A 36 -9.98 -30.33 -27.99
C TYR A 36 -10.16 -29.62 -26.65
N LEU A 37 -9.35 -28.58 -26.43
CA LEU A 37 -9.45 -27.71 -25.25
C LEU A 37 -9.94 -26.34 -25.71
N GLY A 38 -11.04 -25.88 -25.11
CA GLY A 38 -11.59 -24.55 -25.34
C GLY A 38 -11.93 -23.88 -24.01
N SER A 39 -11.86 -22.57 -23.97
CA SER A 39 -12.32 -21.78 -22.82
C SER A 39 -13.34 -20.75 -23.28
N PHE A 40 -14.38 -20.55 -22.49
CA PHE A 40 -15.41 -19.56 -22.75
C PHE A 40 -15.88 -18.93 -21.43
N TYR A 41 -16.37 -17.73 -21.52
CA TYR A 41 -16.93 -17.01 -20.37
C TYR A 41 -18.45 -17.14 -20.37
N VAL A 42 -18.99 -17.49 -19.21
CA VAL A 42 -20.44 -17.56 -18.98
C VAL A 42 -20.80 -16.56 -17.91
N PRO A 43 -21.62 -15.54 -18.21
CA PRO A 43 -22.13 -14.61 -17.21
C PRO A 43 -23.04 -15.35 -16.21
N GLU A 44 -23.10 -14.85 -14.97
CA GLU A 44 -23.88 -15.46 -13.88
C GLU A 44 -25.36 -15.67 -14.25
N SER A 45 -25.92 -14.78 -15.07
CA SER A 45 -27.31 -14.88 -15.56
C SER A 45 -27.58 -16.13 -16.41
N ASP A 46 -26.57 -16.72 -17.03
CA ASP A 46 -26.69 -17.81 -17.99
C ASP A 46 -26.15 -19.15 -17.46
N GLN A 47 -25.71 -19.22 -16.20
CA GLN A 47 -25.21 -20.44 -15.57
C GLN A 47 -26.25 -21.59 -15.60
N ALA A 48 -27.54 -21.28 -15.48
CA ALA A 48 -28.59 -22.27 -15.58
C ALA A 48 -28.66 -22.95 -16.97
N LYS A 49 -28.31 -22.22 -18.04
CA LYS A 49 -28.26 -22.76 -19.41
C LYS A 49 -27.04 -23.67 -19.60
N LEU A 50 -25.96 -23.42 -18.86
CA LEU A 50 -24.74 -24.22 -18.92
C LEU A 50 -25.04 -25.68 -18.50
N VAL A 51 -25.83 -25.87 -17.45
CA VAL A 51 -26.22 -27.21 -16.97
C VAL A 51 -26.92 -28.00 -18.06
N SER A 52 -27.80 -27.37 -18.85
CA SER A 52 -28.49 -28.03 -19.96
C SER A 52 -27.54 -28.41 -21.10
N ILE A 53 -26.52 -27.57 -21.36
CA ILE A 53 -25.51 -27.84 -22.39
C ILE A 53 -24.60 -28.99 -21.94
N ILE A 54 -24.17 -29.02 -20.68
CA ILE A 54 -23.35 -30.11 -20.13
C ILE A 54 -24.06 -31.45 -20.26
N GLN A 55 -25.35 -31.52 -20.01
CA GLN A 55 -26.15 -32.76 -20.15
C GLN A 55 -26.26 -33.22 -21.60
N GLN A 56 -26.18 -32.31 -22.56
CA GLN A 56 -26.30 -32.62 -23.98
C GLN A 56 -25.01 -33.16 -24.59
N PHE A 57 -23.84 -32.84 -23.98
CA PHE A 57 -22.51 -33.23 -24.46
C PHE A 57 -21.81 -34.15 -23.46
N SER A 58 -22.22 -35.41 -23.39
CA SER A 58 -21.72 -36.41 -22.45
C SER A 58 -20.22 -36.74 -22.59
N ASN A 59 -19.62 -36.44 -23.74
CA ASN A 59 -18.18 -36.67 -24.03
C ASN A 59 -17.30 -35.48 -23.73
N THR A 60 -17.83 -34.42 -23.12
CA THR A 60 -17.09 -33.16 -22.81
C THR A 60 -16.92 -33.02 -21.32
N VAL A 61 -15.70 -32.77 -20.90
CA VAL A 61 -15.37 -32.44 -19.50
C VAL A 61 -15.39 -30.94 -19.35
N PHE A 62 -16.27 -30.43 -18.49
CA PHE A 62 -16.34 -29.03 -18.14
C PHE A 62 -15.63 -28.82 -16.81
N ILE A 63 -14.67 -27.94 -16.79
CA ILE A 63 -13.93 -27.55 -15.58
C ILE A 63 -14.32 -26.12 -15.25
N ASP A 64 -15.02 -25.95 -14.14
CA ASP A 64 -15.34 -24.61 -13.63
C ASP A 64 -14.11 -24.02 -12.91
N VAL A 65 -13.45 -23.08 -13.57
CA VAL A 65 -12.28 -22.40 -13.04
C VAL A 65 -12.68 -21.28 -12.07
N SER A 66 -13.95 -20.83 -12.10
CA SER A 66 -14.42 -19.72 -11.25
C SER A 66 -14.30 -20.06 -9.77
N LEU A 67 -14.62 -21.29 -9.37
CA LEU A 67 -14.51 -21.74 -7.98
C LEU A 67 -13.07 -21.65 -7.45
N ILE A 68 -12.10 -22.03 -8.28
CA ILE A 68 -10.67 -21.94 -7.93
C ILE A 68 -10.24 -20.49 -7.82
N LEU A 69 -10.66 -19.66 -8.76
CA LEU A 69 -10.34 -18.21 -8.75
C LEU A 69 -10.97 -17.49 -7.56
N ASP A 70 -12.18 -17.87 -7.17
CA ASP A 70 -12.86 -17.27 -6.02
C ASP A 70 -12.17 -17.65 -4.71
N GLU A 71 -11.70 -18.87 -4.57
CA GLU A 71 -10.93 -19.28 -3.39
C GLU A 71 -9.57 -18.58 -3.34
N ILE A 72 -8.88 -18.42 -4.47
CA ILE A 72 -7.63 -17.64 -4.54
C ILE A 72 -7.88 -16.18 -4.16
N LYS A 73 -8.93 -15.55 -4.71
CA LYS A 73 -9.32 -14.18 -4.36
C LYS A 73 -9.60 -14.04 -2.86
N ARG A 74 -10.28 -15.02 -2.27
CA ARG A 74 -10.58 -15.05 -0.84
C ARG A 74 -9.30 -15.09 0.00
N ILE A 75 -8.35 -15.96 -0.35
CA ILE A 75 -7.07 -16.05 0.34
C ILE A 75 -6.31 -14.72 0.22
N VAL A 76 -6.22 -14.15 -0.98
CA VAL A 76 -5.58 -12.84 -1.22
C VAL A 76 -6.25 -11.75 -0.40
N THR A 77 -7.58 -11.72 -0.36
CA THR A 77 -8.33 -10.73 0.43
C THR A 77 -8.00 -10.84 1.92
N VAL A 78 -7.93 -12.05 2.47
CA VAL A 78 -7.55 -12.27 3.88
C VAL A 78 -6.12 -11.80 4.14
N LEU A 79 -5.18 -12.09 3.25
CA LEU A 79 -3.79 -11.60 3.37
C LEU A 79 -3.72 -10.07 3.35
N VAL A 80 -4.44 -9.43 2.43
CA VAL A 80 -4.54 -7.95 2.37
C VAL A 80 -5.13 -7.39 3.66
N GLN A 81 -6.16 -8.01 4.22
CA GLN A 81 -6.74 -7.58 5.50
C GLN A 81 -5.74 -7.67 6.65
N ILE A 82 -4.99 -8.76 6.75
CA ILE A 82 -3.95 -8.92 7.80
C ILE A 82 -2.89 -7.82 7.65
N VAL A 83 -2.38 -7.59 6.44
CA VAL A 83 -1.39 -6.53 6.18
C VAL A 83 -1.95 -5.15 6.52
N THR A 84 -3.21 -4.90 6.19
CA THR A 84 -3.89 -3.64 6.53
C THR A 84 -3.99 -3.42 8.03
N ILE A 85 -4.35 -4.46 8.81
CA ILE A 85 -4.41 -4.38 10.27
C ILE A 85 -3.01 -4.07 10.84
N LEU A 86 -1.97 -4.75 10.36
CA LEU A 86 -0.60 -4.49 10.78
C LEU A 86 -0.16 -3.06 10.44
N ALA A 87 -0.50 -2.56 9.26
CA ALA A 87 -0.21 -1.18 8.84
C ALA A 87 -0.90 -0.15 9.75
N VAL A 88 -2.15 -0.39 10.15
CA VAL A 88 -2.88 0.45 11.11
C VAL A 88 -2.20 0.45 12.47
N LEU A 89 -1.80 -0.72 12.99
CA LEU A 89 -1.09 -0.82 14.27
C LEU A 89 0.25 -0.07 14.26
N VAL A 90 1.04 -0.22 13.19
CA VAL A 90 2.30 0.51 13.01
C VAL A 90 2.05 2.02 12.92
N SER A 91 0.99 2.45 12.24
CA SER A 91 0.62 3.87 12.14
C SER A 91 0.25 4.46 13.51
N ILE A 92 -0.52 3.73 14.31
CA ILE A 92 -0.87 4.13 15.69
C ILE A 92 0.40 4.24 16.54
N SER A 93 1.29 3.25 16.46
CA SER A 93 2.57 3.26 17.17
C SER A 93 3.42 4.47 16.76
N GLY A 94 3.49 4.78 15.45
CA GLY A 94 4.19 5.95 14.92
C GLY A 94 3.63 7.27 15.48
N ILE A 95 2.31 7.41 15.60
CA ILE A 95 1.66 8.57 16.20
C ILE A 95 2.03 8.71 17.68
N LEU A 96 2.04 7.60 18.44
CA LEU A 96 2.43 7.60 19.84
C LEU A 96 3.89 8.03 20.01
N VAL A 97 4.79 7.52 19.18
CA VAL A 97 6.22 7.93 19.19
C VAL A 97 6.35 9.41 18.84
N LEU A 98 5.62 9.91 17.83
CA LEU A 98 5.61 11.33 17.49
C LEU A 98 5.18 12.20 18.69
N ILE A 99 4.12 11.81 19.38
CA ILE A 99 3.63 12.52 20.58
C ILE A 99 4.69 12.49 21.69
N ALA A 100 5.36 11.37 21.93
CA ALA A 100 6.42 11.25 22.93
C ALA A 100 7.63 12.13 22.58
N CYS A 101 8.09 12.11 21.33
CA CYS A 101 9.19 12.96 20.85
C CYS A 101 8.84 14.46 20.97
N LEU A 102 7.61 14.84 20.62
CA LEU A 102 7.16 16.21 20.78
C LEU A 102 7.15 16.65 22.25
N ASN A 103 6.75 15.79 23.20
CA ASN A 103 6.79 16.11 24.62
C ASN A 103 8.22 16.38 25.10
N LEU A 104 9.18 15.53 24.71
CA LEU A 104 10.60 15.70 25.03
C LEU A 104 11.16 17.02 24.45
N LEU A 105 10.90 17.27 23.17
CA LEU A 105 11.36 18.47 22.50
C LEU A 105 10.78 19.75 23.12
N MET A 106 9.54 19.68 23.61
CA MET A 106 8.86 20.81 24.23
C MET A 106 9.48 21.23 25.56
N ASP A 107 10.01 20.28 26.35
CA ASP A 107 10.68 20.60 27.61
C ASP A 107 11.97 21.36 27.37
N GLU A 108 12.72 21.04 26.33
CA GLU A 108 13.91 21.79 25.90
C GLU A 108 13.55 23.19 25.37
N ARG A 109 12.48 23.28 24.56
CA ARG A 109 12.04 24.54 23.94
C ARG A 109 11.31 25.50 24.87
N LYS A 110 10.91 25.08 26.07
CA LYS A 110 10.31 25.99 27.08
C LYS A 110 11.21 27.21 27.38
N ARG A 111 12.50 26.99 27.43
CA ARG A 111 13.49 28.06 27.64
C ARG A 111 13.54 29.05 26.46
N GLU A 112 13.58 28.55 25.23
CA GLU A 112 13.61 29.39 24.02
C GLU A 112 12.31 30.21 23.89
N VAL A 113 11.17 29.58 24.15
CA VAL A 113 9.85 30.22 24.12
C VAL A 113 9.78 31.33 25.19
N ALA A 114 10.28 31.09 26.40
CA ALA A 114 10.30 32.08 27.47
C ALA A 114 11.17 33.28 27.09
N LEU A 115 12.37 33.07 26.51
CA LEU A 115 13.24 34.10 26.02
C LEU A 115 12.60 34.92 24.88
N LEU A 116 12.02 34.28 23.88
CA LEU A 116 11.35 34.97 22.78
C LEU A 116 10.15 35.80 23.25
N ARG A 117 9.45 35.35 24.28
CA ARG A 117 8.36 36.11 24.91
C ARG A 117 8.84 37.31 25.69
N SER A 118 9.99 37.23 26.35
CA SER A 118 10.58 38.39 27.06
C SER A 118 11.02 39.51 26.10
N PHE A 119 11.36 39.15 24.83
CA PHE A 119 11.63 40.09 23.74
C PHE A 119 10.36 40.61 23.03
N GLY A 120 9.17 40.35 23.56
CA GLY A 120 7.90 40.87 23.01
C GLY A 120 7.26 40.05 21.91
N GLY A 121 7.70 38.80 21.70
CA GLY A 121 7.12 37.87 20.73
C GLY A 121 5.66 37.53 21.06
N SER A 122 4.74 37.70 20.09
CA SER A 122 3.35 37.35 20.30
C SER A 122 3.14 35.82 20.35
N LYS A 123 2.32 35.34 21.28
CA LYS A 123 1.96 33.90 21.44
C LYS A 123 1.55 33.24 20.12
N GLN A 124 0.81 33.99 19.30
CA GLN A 124 0.25 33.48 18.06
C GLN A 124 1.33 33.28 16.99
N LYS A 125 2.27 34.20 16.85
CA LYS A 125 3.39 34.07 15.89
C LYS A 125 4.28 32.88 16.25
N LEU A 126 4.59 32.73 17.54
CA LEU A 126 5.41 31.62 18.02
C LEU A 126 4.75 30.25 17.78
N ARG A 127 3.45 30.16 18.06
CA ARG A 127 2.65 28.94 17.80
C ARG A 127 2.63 28.59 16.31
N THR A 128 2.47 29.57 15.43
CA THR A 128 2.46 29.35 13.99
C THR A 128 3.84 28.90 13.49
N MET A 129 4.92 29.54 13.96
CA MET A 129 6.29 29.18 13.58
C MET A 129 6.62 27.74 13.95
N LEU A 130 6.36 27.33 15.19
CA LEU A 130 6.60 25.95 15.65
C LEU A 130 5.68 24.93 14.95
N SER A 131 4.42 25.29 14.70
CA SER A 131 3.50 24.42 13.93
C SER A 131 3.98 24.20 12.49
N LEU A 132 4.54 25.22 11.85
CA LEU A 132 5.14 25.12 10.53
C LEU A 132 6.39 24.24 10.53
N GLU A 133 7.26 24.39 11.54
CA GLU A 133 8.47 23.57 11.70
C GLU A 133 8.11 22.07 11.83
N ILE A 134 7.16 21.74 12.70
CA ILE A 134 6.66 20.36 12.88
C ILE A 134 5.95 19.87 11.61
N GLY A 135 5.19 20.75 10.96
CA GLY A 135 4.54 20.44 9.68
C GLY A 135 5.55 20.11 8.57
N PHE A 136 6.66 20.87 8.52
CA PHE A 136 7.74 20.61 7.56
C PHE A 136 8.41 19.24 7.78
N ILE A 137 8.64 18.86 9.04
CA ILE A 137 9.14 17.52 9.38
C ILE A 137 8.15 16.45 8.89
N GLY A 138 6.85 16.65 9.09
CA GLY A 138 5.81 15.79 8.58
C GLY A 138 5.80 15.68 7.05
N PHE A 139 6.02 16.79 6.36
CA PHE A 139 6.17 16.82 4.90
C PHE A 139 7.35 15.99 4.43
N MET A 140 8.52 16.19 5.02
CA MET A 140 9.72 15.40 4.69
C MET A 140 9.52 13.92 4.96
N ALA A 141 8.92 13.56 6.08
CA ALA A 141 8.58 12.17 6.40
C ALA A 141 7.62 11.56 5.36
N GLY A 142 6.61 12.33 4.92
CA GLY A 142 5.68 11.92 3.88
C GLY A 142 6.36 11.65 2.54
N VAL A 143 7.27 12.55 2.11
CA VAL A 143 8.03 12.38 0.87
C VAL A 143 8.93 11.14 0.94
N VAL A 144 9.65 10.93 2.03
CA VAL A 144 10.50 9.75 2.23
C VAL A 144 9.65 8.47 2.21
N SER A 145 8.48 8.48 2.84
CA SER A 145 7.55 7.34 2.81
C SER A 145 7.05 7.02 1.39
N CYS A 146 6.75 8.05 0.57
CA CYS A 146 6.38 7.86 -0.83
C CYS A 146 7.52 7.23 -1.64
N LEU A 147 8.76 7.70 -1.44
CA LEU A 147 9.92 7.13 -2.13
C LEU A 147 10.10 5.64 -1.83
N PHE A 148 10.00 5.25 -0.55
CA PHE A 148 10.10 3.84 -0.18
C PHE A 148 8.93 3.01 -0.72
N ALA A 149 7.70 3.51 -0.64
CA ALA A 149 6.53 2.82 -1.17
C ALA A 149 6.64 2.58 -2.68
N GLU A 150 7.05 3.61 -3.43
CA GLU A 150 7.23 3.51 -4.88
C GLU A 150 8.38 2.56 -5.25
N ALA A 151 9.49 2.61 -4.51
CA ALA A 151 10.62 1.70 -4.72
C ALA A 151 10.21 0.23 -4.51
N ILE A 152 9.46 -0.06 -3.43
CA ILE A 152 8.97 -1.41 -3.15
C ILE A 152 7.97 -1.85 -4.24
N SER A 153 7.05 -0.97 -4.64
CA SER A 153 6.08 -1.22 -5.70
C SER A 153 6.78 -1.51 -7.04
N ALA A 154 7.78 -0.72 -7.40
CA ALA A 154 8.55 -0.91 -8.63
C ALA A 154 9.29 -2.26 -8.65
N VAL A 155 9.91 -2.64 -7.53
CA VAL A 155 10.58 -3.95 -7.39
C VAL A 155 9.56 -5.09 -7.51
N ALA A 156 8.40 -4.97 -6.89
CA ALA A 156 7.34 -5.98 -6.97
C ALA A 156 6.83 -6.12 -8.42
N CYS A 157 6.50 -5.01 -9.09
CA CYS A 157 6.07 -5.01 -10.49
C CYS A 157 7.12 -5.62 -11.42
N TYR A 158 8.41 -5.26 -11.22
CA TYR A 158 9.50 -5.82 -12.00
C TYR A 158 9.62 -7.35 -11.84
N ARG A 159 9.50 -7.85 -10.61
CA ARG A 159 9.53 -9.30 -10.32
C ARG A 159 8.34 -10.06 -10.90
N MET A 160 7.19 -9.44 -10.97
CA MET A 160 5.95 -10.02 -11.50
C MET A 160 5.78 -9.81 -13.01
N GLY A 161 6.72 -9.16 -13.69
CA GLY A 161 6.61 -8.85 -15.12
C GLY A 161 5.47 -7.87 -15.46
N LEU A 162 5.01 -7.09 -14.46
CA LEU A 162 3.93 -6.12 -14.64
C LEU A 162 4.50 -4.77 -15.06
N ALA A 163 3.69 -3.99 -15.80
CA ALA A 163 4.06 -2.62 -16.16
C ALA A 163 4.12 -1.73 -14.90
N ILE A 164 5.23 -1.02 -14.73
CA ILE A 164 5.42 -0.07 -13.64
C ILE A 164 4.55 1.15 -13.91
N GLN A 165 3.55 1.39 -13.07
CA GLN A 165 2.69 2.57 -13.15
C GLN A 165 2.96 3.45 -11.93
N PRO A 166 3.45 4.70 -12.11
CA PRO A 166 3.66 5.62 -11.00
C PRO A 166 2.32 6.09 -10.42
N HIS A 167 2.20 6.07 -9.11
CA HIS A 167 0.98 6.45 -8.39
C HIS A 167 1.02 7.93 -8.00
N TRP A 168 0.87 8.85 -8.95
CA TRP A 168 0.95 10.30 -8.74
C TRP A 168 0.03 10.84 -7.64
N GLU A 169 -1.12 10.20 -7.45
CA GLU A 169 -2.07 10.57 -6.40
C GLU A 169 -1.47 10.40 -5.00
N ILE A 170 -0.73 9.33 -4.76
CA ILE A 170 -0.10 9.03 -3.47
C ILE A 170 0.99 10.07 -3.17
N TRP A 171 1.74 10.53 -4.17
CA TRP A 171 2.78 11.53 -4.02
C TRP A 171 2.27 12.89 -3.55
N LEU A 172 1.02 13.19 -3.83
CA LEU A 172 0.40 14.45 -3.39
C LEU A 172 -0.36 14.27 -2.07
N ILE A 173 -1.14 13.21 -1.94
CA ILE A 173 -2.03 13.00 -0.79
C ILE A 173 -1.22 12.69 0.46
N LEU A 174 -0.21 11.81 0.40
CA LEU A 174 0.48 11.32 1.59
C LEU A 174 1.35 12.42 2.26
N PRO A 175 2.20 13.19 1.55
CA PRO A 175 2.94 14.28 2.17
C PRO A 175 2.04 15.38 2.73
N LEU A 176 0.95 15.72 2.02
CA LEU A 176 -0.01 16.71 2.48
C LEU A 176 -0.73 16.26 3.76
N PHE A 177 -1.18 15.02 3.80
CA PHE A 177 -1.82 14.41 4.97
C PHE A 177 -0.88 14.39 6.18
N MET A 178 0.37 13.95 5.99
CA MET A 178 1.38 13.93 7.06
C MET A 178 1.72 15.33 7.57
N THR A 179 1.83 16.31 6.67
CA THR A 179 2.03 17.72 7.03
C THR A 179 0.89 18.23 7.91
N LEU A 180 -0.35 17.98 7.47
CA LEU A 180 -1.53 18.43 8.20
C LEU A 180 -1.64 17.76 9.57
N LEU A 181 -1.42 16.45 9.63
CA LEU A 181 -1.47 15.68 10.87
C LEU A 181 -0.40 16.15 11.87
N CYS A 182 0.84 16.30 11.44
CA CYS A 182 1.92 16.81 12.28
C CYS A 182 1.67 18.25 12.73
N ALA A 183 1.22 19.13 11.84
CA ALA A 183 0.89 20.51 12.18
C ALA A 183 -0.28 20.60 13.19
N LEU A 184 -1.30 19.77 13.06
CA LEU A 184 -2.43 19.73 13.99
C LEU A 184 -2.00 19.23 15.38
N ILE A 185 -1.22 18.15 15.45
CA ILE A 185 -0.70 17.62 16.72
C ILE A 185 0.21 18.66 17.38
N GLY A 186 1.12 19.27 16.60
CA GLY A 186 1.99 20.34 17.08
C GLY A 186 1.19 21.53 17.63
N ARG A 187 0.20 21.99 16.89
CA ARG A 187 -0.66 23.12 17.30
C ARG A 187 -1.44 22.82 18.58
N TYR A 188 -2.00 21.62 18.71
CA TYR A 188 -2.75 21.20 19.90
C TYR A 188 -1.84 21.18 21.15
N ARG A 189 -0.66 20.59 21.05
CA ARG A 189 0.31 20.52 22.16
C ARG A 189 0.86 21.89 22.54
N LEU A 190 1.16 22.74 21.57
CA LEU A 190 1.63 24.11 21.81
C LEU A 190 0.57 25.00 22.47
N SER A 191 -0.72 24.71 22.28
CA SER A 191 -1.80 25.42 22.96
C SER A 191 -1.69 25.27 24.46
N TYR A 192 -1.43 24.07 24.95
CA TYR A 192 -1.26 23.79 26.37
C TYR A 192 -0.07 24.52 27.01
N LEU A 193 1.05 24.64 26.30
CA LEU A 193 2.25 25.31 26.80
C LEU A 193 2.14 26.84 26.82
N SER A 194 1.37 27.41 25.90
CA SER A 194 1.23 28.88 25.83
C SER A 194 0.36 29.45 26.95
N ASP A 195 -0.36 28.62 27.70
CA ASP A 195 -1.22 29.05 28.80
C ASP A 195 -0.53 29.04 30.15
N ILE A 196 0.70 28.52 30.27
CA ILE A 196 1.49 28.58 31.49
C ILE A 196 2.03 30.02 31.69
N PRO A 197 1.77 30.66 32.85
CA PRO A 197 2.26 32.03 33.12
C PRO A 197 3.80 32.07 33.18
N PRO A 198 4.45 33.08 32.56
CA PRO A 198 5.90 33.13 32.47
C PRO A 198 6.63 33.19 33.83
N LEU A 199 5.98 33.63 34.88
CA LEU A 199 6.53 33.72 36.23
C LEU A 199 6.71 32.37 36.93
N GLN A 200 5.89 31.35 36.60
CA GLN A 200 6.03 30.00 37.17
C GLN A 200 7.21 29.25 36.55
N SER A 201 7.46 29.41 35.27
CA SER A 201 8.56 28.74 34.56
C SER A 201 9.92 29.25 34.99
N LEU A 202 10.05 30.54 35.36
CA LEU A 202 11.29 31.10 35.88
C LEU A 202 11.57 30.67 37.32
N ARG A 203 10.57 30.33 38.11
CA ARG A 203 10.69 29.88 39.49
C ARG A 203 11.14 28.41 39.61
N GLU A 204 10.69 27.58 38.71
CA GLU A 204 11.10 26.17 38.63
C GLU A 204 12.56 26.01 38.17
N ILE A 205 13.04 26.91 37.31
CA ILE A 205 14.42 26.89 36.80
C ILE A 205 15.43 27.25 37.92
N ASN A 206 15.00 27.99 38.95
CA ASN A 206 15.89 28.44 40.03
C ASN A 206 15.90 27.45 41.23
N GLN A 207 15.14 26.37 41.16
CA GLN A 207 15.05 25.32 42.19
C GLN A 207 15.62 23.95 41.75
N SER A 208 16.10 23.83 40.52
CA SER A 208 16.83 22.68 39.99
C SER A 208 18.32 23.04 39.78
#